data_69172ee5073c607c2fee0a1919dafc71
#
_entry.id   69172ee5073c607c2fee0a1919dafc71
#
_cell.length_a   1.000
_cell.length_b   1.000
_cell.length_c   1.000
_cell.angle_alpha   90.00
_cell.angle_beta   90.00
_cell.angle_gamma   90.00
#
_symmetry.space_group_name_H-M   'P 1'
#
loop_
_entity.id
_entity.type
_entity.pdbx_description
1 polymer ?
#
loop_
_entity_poly.entity_id
_entity_poly.type
_entity_poly.pdbx_seq_one_letter_code
_entity_poly.pdbx_strand_id
1 'polypeptide(L)'
;MASASGRVGQPADKPAPTNWLSRIFRFDPAGLNWPRAVLFLDIALVPLVVFWAIGHEQYLLSALFGLFFAWLDDPGGSFANRASHIAVFTLIGAGLTALGFGIGGYAWGWLVLAAFVVTLVAGLAAAFGVRRFVNAMLLNLWFVITLGLASGLHHHARITSYTWAQVLAWVGGAALWLAATFTARLIRGRGDRPQPIPELPGDTARKPLTRPLVMFALMRALVTAGTVALAFGLELSHGYWMPIAAMVAMKPSLEQSTLTAAQRVAGALIGAVTAALLLLIPASEHGLRLFSVERALEVVALVLFMHGVAIRFGNYALYCAAIAAGVLILVDLSQPTDHTAEGYRVLWTLCGVGAGLLVMLLADLLAKHTAKAPAPPA
;
A
#
# COMPACT_ATOMS: atom_id res chain seq x y z
N MET A 1 -1.48 -23.62 -61.08
CA MET A 1 -2.08 -24.56 -60.09
C MET A 1 -0.99 -24.91 -59.08
N ALA A 2 -0.98 -24.28 -57.94
CA ALA A 2 -0.11 -24.61 -56.82
C ALA A 2 -0.98 -24.72 -55.57
N SER A 3 -1.03 -25.93 -55.02
CA SER A 3 -1.80 -26.38 -53.88
C SER A 3 -1.34 -25.69 -52.58
N ALA A 4 -2.20 -24.91 -51.96
CA ALA A 4 -2.00 -24.39 -50.61
C ALA A 4 -2.39 -25.48 -49.63
N SER A 5 -1.41 -26.20 -49.06
CA SER A 5 -1.60 -27.09 -47.93
C SER A 5 -1.78 -26.25 -46.65
N GLY A 6 -3.04 -26.21 -46.13
CA GLY A 6 -3.38 -25.63 -44.85
C GLY A 6 -2.62 -26.34 -43.73
N ARG A 7 -1.79 -25.60 -42.99
CA ARG A 7 -1.31 -26.05 -41.67
C ARG A 7 -2.49 -26.06 -40.72
N VAL A 8 -2.94 -27.25 -40.35
CA VAL A 8 -3.83 -27.49 -39.25
C VAL A 8 -3.18 -26.95 -37.99
N GLY A 9 -3.82 -25.99 -37.35
CA GLY A 9 -3.32 -25.36 -36.13
C GLY A 9 -3.05 -26.42 -35.06
N GLN A 10 -1.81 -26.48 -34.59
CA GLN A 10 -1.48 -27.20 -33.38
C GLN A 10 -2.34 -26.65 -32.22
N PRO A 11 -2.98 -27.51 -31.43
CA PRO A 11 -3.67 -27.05 -30.23
C PRO A 11 -2.64 -26.35 -29.34
N ALA A 12 -2.96 -25.11 -28.93
CA ALA A 12 -2.14 -24.36 -28.01
C ALA A 12 -1.86 -25.25 -26.78
N ASP A 13 -0.58 -25.51 -26.52
CA ASP A 13 -0.11 -26.25 -25.35
C ASP A 13 -0.77 -25.67 -24.12
N LYS A 14 -1.61 -26.46 -23.46
CA LYS A 14 -2.15 -26.09 -22.15
C LYS A 14 -0.96 -25.89 -21.23
N PRO A 15 -0.81 -24.70 -20.62
CA PRO A 15 0.29 -24.47 -19.69
C PRO A 15 0.27 -25.56 -18.63
N ALA A 16 1.43 -26.21 -18.44
CA ALA A 16 1.62 -27.22 -17.41
C ALA A 16 1.09 -26.73 -16.04
N PRO A 17 0.47 -27.56 -15.21
CA PRO A 17 -0.05 -27.17 -13.92
C PRO A 17 1.10 -26.60 -13.08
N THR A 18 1.19 -25.27 -13.03
CA THR A 18 2.17 -24.59 -12.19
C THR A 18 1.82 -24.85 -10.74
N ASN A 19 2.73 -25.47 -9.99
CA ASN A 19 2.58 -25.66 -8.55
C ASN A 19 2.15 -24.33 -7.91
N TRP A 20 1.14 -24.37 -7.05
CA TRP A 20 0.59 -23.19 -6.40
C TRP A 20 1.67 -22.32 -5.74
N LEU A 21 2.70 -22.93 -5.13
CA LEU A 21 3.85 -22.25 -4.54
C LEU A 21 4.69 -21.47 -5.57
N SER A 22 4.83 -21.99 -6.79
CA SER A 22 5.56 -21.27 -7.85
C SER A 22 4.84 -19.99 -8.30
N ARG A 23 3.52 -19.90 -8.11
CA ARG A 23 2.73 -18.69 -8.40
C ARG A 23 3.04 -17.54 -7.42
N ILE A 24 3.47 -17.83 -6.17
CA ILE A 24 3.82 -16.81 -5.17
C ILE A 24 5.05 -16.03 -5.63
N PHE A 25 6.08 -16.75 -6.13
CA PHE A 25 7.36 -16.17 -6.52
C PHE A 25 7.54 -16.05 -8.03
N ARG A 26 6.46 -16.23 -8.80
CA ARG A 26 6.53 -16.06 -10.26
C ARG A 26 6.98 -14.64 -10.58
N PHE A 27 8.08 -14.55 -11.33
CA PHE A 27 8.67 -13.30 -11.75
C PHE A 27 8.32 -13.01 -13.21
N ASP A 28 7.77 -11.84 -13.47
CA ASP A 28 7.49 -11.33 -14.81
C ASP A 28 8.49 -10.20 -15.13
N PRO A 29 9.51 -10.46 -15.98
CA PRO A 29 10.48 -9.42 -16.34
C PRO A 29 9.87 -8.21 -17.05
N ALA A 30 8.73 -8.40 -17.75
CA ALA A 30 8.03 -7.31 -18.45
C ALA A 30 7.41 -6.30 -17.47
N GLY A 31 7.19 -6.71 -16.20
CA GLY A 31 6.70 -5.85 -15.13
C GLY A 31 7.77 -4.96 -14.47
N LEU A 32 9.03 -5.02 -14.90
CA LEU A 32 10.12 -4.21 -14.34
C LEU A 32 10.11 -2.78 -14.87
N ASN A 33 10.23 -1.82 -13.98
CA ASN A 33 10.29 -0.40 -14.34
C ASN A 33 11.41 0.34 -13.58
N TRP A 34 12.64 0.02 -13.90
CA TRP A 34 13.83 0.63 -13.30
C TRP A 34 13.95 2.14 -13.52
N PRO A 35 13.74 2.70 -14.73
CA PRO A 35 13.91 4.14 -14.92
C PRO A 35 12.99 4.97 -14.04
N ARG A 36 11.74 4.50 -13.86
CA ARG A 36 10.76 5.18 -13.00
C ARG A 36 11.07 5.00 -11.51
N ALA A 37 11.65 3.87 -11.13
CA ALA A 37 12.05 3.57 -9.77
C ALA A 37 13.29 4.38 -9.34
N VAL A 38 14.28 4.51 -10.23
CA VAL A 38 15.45 5.36 -9.97
C VAL A 38 15.03 6.82 -9.81
N LEU A 39 14.18 7.32 -10.71
CA LEU A 39 13.63 8.68 -10.60
C LEU A 39 12.90 8.87 -9.24
N PHE A 40 12.16 7.86 -8.77
CA PHE A 40 11.52 7.91 -7.46
C PHE A 40 12.56 8.06 -6.34
N LEU A 41 13.66 7.27 -6.39
CA LEU A 41 14.73 7.35 -5.39
C LEU A 41 15.39 8.75 -5.39
N ASP A 42 15.74 9.27 -6.57
CA ASP A 42 16.37 10.59 -6.70
C ASP A 42 15.50 11.70 -6.05
N ILE A 43 14.18 11.62 -6.26
CA ILE A 43 13.24 12.57 -5.69
C ILE A 43 13.05 12.30 -4.18
N ALA A 44 13.04 11.04 -3.73
CA ALA A 44 12.84 10.67 -2.33
C ALA A 44 14.03 11.05 -1.43
N LEU A 45 15.22 11.19 -2.00
CA LEU A 45 16.40 11.73 -1.28
C LEU A 45 16.21 13.20 -0.88
N VAL A 46 15.38 13.96 -1.61
CA VAL A 46 15.16 15.38 -1.29
C VAL A 46 14.51 15.55 0.10
N PRO A 47 13.34 14.96 0.42
CA PRO A 47 12.77 15.08 1.75
C PRO A 47 13.66 14.45 2.83
N LEU A 48 14.41 13.38 2.54
CA LEU A 48 15.37 12.81 3.47
C LEU A 48 16.42 13.84 3.90
N VAL A 49 17.11 14.44 2.92
CA VAL A 49 18.15 15.46 3.19
C VAL A 49 17.57 16.69 3.85
N VAL A 50 16.38 17.14 3.43
CA VAL A 50 15.72 18.31 4.02
C VAL A 50 15.42 18.06 5.49
N PHE A 51 14.78 16.93 5.84
CA PHE A 51 14.42 16.64 7.22
C PHE A 51 15.65 16.36 8.11
N TRP A 52 16.74 15.80 7.56
CA TRP A 52 18.02 15.74 8.26
C TRP A 52 18.58 17.13 8.57
N ALA A 53 18.55 18.02 7.58
CA ALA A 53 19.12 19.37 7.74
C ALA A 53 18.37 20.21 8.79
N ILE A 54 17.06 19.99 8.95
CA ILE A 54 16.23 20.75 9.90
C ILE A 54 15.99 20.01 11.22
N GLY A 55 16.46 18.74 11.36
CA GLY A 55 16.30 17.94 12.58
C GLY A 55 14.85 17.50 12.86
N HIS A 56 14.05 17.27 11.81
CA HIS A 56 12.61 16.94 11.91
C HIS A 56 12.24 15.63 11.20
N GLU A 57 13.00 14.59 11.44
CA GLU A 57 12.87 13.28 10.78
C GLU A 57 11.53 12.59 11.05
N GLN A 58 10.85 12.93 12.15
CA GLN A 58 9.51 12.43 12.49
C GLN A 58 8.44 12.72 11.42
N TYR A 59 8.70 13.63 10.48
CA TYR A 59 7.78 13.95 9.37
C TYR A 59 8.16 13.25 8.07
N LEU A 60 9.31 12.57 8.02
CA LEU A 60 9.84 11.94 6.82
C LEU A 60 8.87 10.92 6.23
N LEU A 61 8.29 10.05 7.06
CA LEU A 61 7.34 9.04 6.58
C LEU A 61 6.12 9.65 5.88
N SER A 62 5.53 10.72 6.42
CA SER A 62 4.42 11.40 5.78
C SER A 62 4.81 12.00 4.42
N ALA A 63 6.00 12.60 4.31
CA ALA A 63 6.50 13.12 3.05
C ALA A 63 6.78 12.00 2.03
N LEU A 64 7.42 10.92 2.47
CA LEU A 64 7.71 9.77 1.61
C LEU A 64 6.44 9.09 1.10
N PHE A 65 5.44 8.89 1.96
CA PHE A 65 4.18 8.31 1.53
C PHE A 65 3.37 9.26 0.65
N GLY A 66 3.41 10.59 0.91
CA GLY A 66 2.83 11.58 0.01
C GLY A 66 3.44 11.53 -1.40
N LEU A 67 4.76 11.49 -1.48
CA LEU A 67 5.51 11.31 -2.72
C LEU A 67 5.20 9.96 -3.39
N PHE A 68 5.27 8.88 -2.63
CA PHE A 68 5.09 7.51 -3.13
C PHE A 68 3.68 7.30 -3.70
N PHE A 69 2.67 7.77 -3.01
CA PHE A 69 1.29 7.59 -3.46
C PHE A 69 0.91 8.53 -4.59
N ALA A 70 1.46 9.76 -4.63
CA ALA A 70 1.34 10.63 -5.78
C ALA A 70 1.98 10.01 -7.04
N TRP A 71 3.13 9.34 -6.86
CA TRP A 71 3.76 8.57 -7.92
C TRP A 71 2.90 7.38 -8.38
N LEU A 72 2.24 6.68 -7.45
CA LEU A 72 1.35 5.54 -7.76
C LEU A 72 0.06 5.97 -8.48
N ASP A 73 -0.50 7.12 -8.09
CA ASP A 73 -1.74 7.67 -8.67
C ASP A 73 -1.51 8.34 -10.03
N ASP A 74 -0.27 8.68 -10.38
CA ASP A 74 0.06 9.43 -11.58
C ASP A 74 -0.45 8.72 -12.86
N PRO A 75 -1.45 9.31 -13.57
CA PRO A 75 -2.05 8.68 -14.75
C PRO A 75 -1.17 8.70 -15.99
N GLY A 76 -0.10 9.51 -15.98
CA GLY A 76 0.61 9.85 -17.19
C GLY A 76 -0.20 10.79 -18.10
N GLY A 77 0.22 10.93 -19.35
CA GLY A 77 -0.44 11.80 -20.34
C GLY A 77 -0.16 13.30 -20.15
N SER A 78 -1.16 14.15 -20.41
CA SER A 78 -0.95 15.60 -20.34
C SER A 78 -0.68 16.07 -18.90
N PHE A 79 0.19 17.08 -18.76
CA PHE A 79 0.53 17.61 -17.42
C PHE A 79 -0.71 18.12 -16.65
N ALA A 80 -1.65 18.77 -17.33
CA ALA A 80 -2.87 19.26 -16.69
C ALA A 80 -3.72 18.12 -16.10
N ASN A 81 -3.86 16.99 -16.83
CA ASN A 81 -4.56 15.81 -16.35
C ASN A 81 -3.83 15.19 -15.15
N ARG A 82 -2.49 15.07 -15.22
CA ARG A 82 -1.66 14.55 -14.11
C ARG A 82 -1.79 15.44 -12.88
N ALA A 83 -1.63 16.76 -13.05
CA ALA A 83 -1.69 17.71 -11.95
C ALA A 83 -3.06 17.72 -11.27
N SER A 84 -4.16 17.68 -12.03
CA SER A 84 -5.51 17.65 -11.45
C SER A 84 -5.79 16.38 -10.66
N HIS A 85 -5.39 15.20 -11.19
CA HIS A 85 -5.55 13.92 -10.50
C HIS A 85 -4.74 13.88 -9.20
N ILE A 86 -3.45 14.19 -9.28
CA ILE A 86 -2.55 14.18 -8.11
C ILE A 86 -3.01 15.24 -7.09
N ALA A 87 -3.47 16.43 -7.52
CA ALA A 87 -3.96 17.45 -6.59
C ALA A 87 -5.20 16.96 -5.81
N VAL A 88 -6.19 16.38 -6.49
CA VAL A 88 -7.37 15.82 -5.82
C VAL A 88 -6.99 14.69 -4.87
N PHE A 89 -6.13 13.77 -5.30
CA PHE A 89 -5.62 12.69 -4.47
C PHE A 89 -4.89 13.23 -3.23
N THR A 90 -4.02 14.22 -3.42
CA THR A 90 -3.26 14.87 -2.34
C THR A 90 -4.17 15.55 -1.33
N LEU A 91 -5.21 16.26 -1.78
CA LEU A 91 -6.17 16.93 -0.90
C LEU A 91 -6.96 15.94 -0.04
N ILE A 92 -7.44 14.84 -0.65
CA ILE A 92 -8.12 13.78 0.11
C ILE A 92 -7.14 13.14 1.11
N GLY A 93 -5.92 12.84 0.69
CA GLY A 93 -4.88 12.30 1.55
C GLY A 93 -4.49 13.25 2.69
N ALA A 94 -4.42 14.55 2.43
CA ALA A 94 -4.22 15.57 3.46
C ALA A 94 -5.35 15.56 4.51
N GLY A 95 -6.60 15.47 4.07
CA GLY A 95 -7.76 15.32 4.96
C GLY A 95 -7.70 14.06 5.80
N LEU A 96 -7.32 12.92 5.21
CA LEU A 96 -7.14 11.65 5.92
C LEU A 96 -5.95 11.68 6.87
N THR A 97 -4.86 12.38 6.52
CA THR A 97 -3.72 12.62 7.40
C THR A 97 -4.14 13.45 8.62
N ALA A 98 -4.87 14.54 8.39
CA ALA A 98 -5.41 15.37 9.46
C ALA A 98 -6.37 14.58 10.37
N LEU A 99 -7.26 13.77 9.76
CA LEU A 99 -8.17 12.91 10.51
C LEU A 99 -7.41 11.88 11.34
N GLY A 100 -6.50 11.11 10.74
CA GLY A 100 -5.79 10.02 11.42
C GLY A 100 -4.92 10.51 12.58
N PHE A 101 -4.08 11.53 12.35
CA PHE A 101 -3.27 12.13 13.42
C PHE A 101 -4.12 12.92 14.42
N GLY A 102 -5.26 13.49 13.99
CA GLY A 102 -6.16 14.24 14.86
C GLY A 102 -6.95 13.37 15.83
N ILE A 103 -7.33 12.14 15.42
CA ILE A 103 -8.11 11.23 16.28
C ILE A 103 -7.27 10.15 16.97
N GLY A 104 -5.99 9.98 16.59
CA GLY A 104 -5.14 8.88 17.06
C GLY A 104 -4.98 8.80 18.59
N GLY A 105 -5.16 9.91 19.31
CA GLY A 105 -5.14 9.96 20.77
C GLY A 105 -6.53 9.87 21.45
N TYR A 106 -7.61 9.66 20.68
CA TYR A 106 -8.96 9.53 21.23
C TYR A 106 -9.29 8.08 21.59
N ALA A 107 -10.44 7.89 22.27
CA ALA A 107 -10.94 6.56 22.60
C ALA A 107 -11.05 5.68 21.34
N TRP A 108 -10.64 4.44 21.45
CA TRP A 108 -10.56 3.47 20.33
C TRP A 108 -11.86 3.35 19.51
N GLY A 109 -13.03 3.59 20.13
CA GLY A 109 -14.31 3.55 19.42
C GLY A 109 -14.41 4.56 18.27
N TRP A 110 -13.80 5.75 18.39
CA TRP A 110 -13.73 6.74 17.31
C TRP A 110 -12.83 6.28 16.17
N LEU A 111 -11.72 5.59 16.50
CA LEU A 111 -10.81 5.02 15.51
C LEU A 111 -11.53 3.94 14.69
N VAL A 112 -12.31 3.09 15.36
CA VAL A 112 -13.13 2.03 14.74
C VAL A 112 -14.18 2.62 13.81
N LEU A 113 -14.92 3.63 14.27
CA LEU A 113 -15.94 4.30 13.46
C LEU A 113 -15.33 4.95 12.22
N ALA A 114 -14.23 5.70 12.39
CA ALA A 114 -13.54 6.34 11.28
C ALA A 114 -12.98 5.30 10.28
N ALA A 115 -12.37 4.21 10.78
CA ALA A 115 -11.87 3.13 9.93
C ALA A 115 -12.99 2.43 9.16
N PHE A 116 -14.14 2.20 9.78
CA PHE A 116 -15.32 1.67 9.13
C PHE A 116 -15.78 2.58 7.98
N VAL A 117 -16.00 3.87 8.26
CA VAL A 117 -16.51 4.83 7.28
C VAL A 117 -15.53 5.01 6.11
N VAL A 118 -14.24 5.24 6.40
CA VAL A 118 -13.22 5.43 5.36
C VAL A 118 -13.09 4.17 4.50
N THR A 119 -13.08 2.99 5.11
CA THR A 119 -12.98 1.72 4.36
C THR A 119 -14.23 1.43 3.53
N LEU A 120 -15.41 1.75 4.04
CA LEU A 120 -16.67 1.61 3.30
C LEU A 120 -16.69 2.50 2.07
N VAL A 121 -16.35 3.79 2.22
CA VAL A 121 -16.27 4.74 1.11
C VAL A 121 -15.23 4.28 0.09
N ALA A 122 -14.05 3.84 0.54
CA ALA A 122 -13.02 3.30 -0.34
C ALA A 122 -13.49 2.03 -1.10
N GLY A 123 -14.26 1.15 -0.45
CA GLY A 123 -14.86 -0.02 -1.08
C GLY A 123 -15.89 0.35 -2.16
N LEU A 124 -16.76 1.32 -1.87
CA LEU A 124 -17.78 1.81 -2.80
C LEU A 124 -17.17 2.54 -4.01
N ALA A 125 -15.93 3.04 -3.90
CA ALA A 125 -15.22 3.65 -5.03
C ALA A 125 -15.04 2.67 -6.21
N ALA A 126 -15.17 1.36 -6.01
CA ALA A 126 -15.17 0.35 -7.07
C ALA A 126 -16.29 0.56 -8.12
N ALA A 127 -17.39 1.22 -7.74
CA ALA A 127 -18.45 1.59 -8.68
C ALA A 127 -17.98 2.62 -9.74
N PHE A 128 -16.89 3.33 -9.47
CA PHE A 128 -16.35 4.35 -10.37
C PHE A 128 -15.16 3.86 -11.20
N GLY A 129 -14.90 2.55 -11.21
CA GLY A 129 -13.84 1.91 -11.97
C GLY A 129 -12.68 1.43 -11.08
N VAL A 130 -11.88 0.53 -11.65
CA VAL A 130 -10.78 -0.16 -10.94
C VAL A 130 -9.73 0.85 -10.46
N ARG A 131 -9.40 1.84 -11.27
CA ARG A 131 -8.40 2.86 -10.92
C ARG A 131 -8.82 3.67 -9.68
N ARG A 132 -10.06 4.18 -9.64
CA ARG A 132 -10.57 4.93 -8.48
C ARG A 132 -10.64 4.06 -7.23
N PHE A 133 -10.96 2.78 -7.40
CA PHE A 133 -10.91 1.83 -6.30
C PHE A 133 -9.49 1.65 -5.75
N VAL A 134 -8.49 1.48 -6.63
CA VAL A 134 -7.08 1.35 -6.20
C VAL A 134 -6.61 2.61 -5.48
N ASN A 135 -6.94 3.79 -5.99
CA ASN A 135 -6.58 5.07 -5.36
C ASN A 135 -7.24 5.23 -3.99
N ALA A 136 -8.53 4.93 -3.89
CA ALA A 136 -9.24 4.94 -2.61
C ALA A 136 -8.67 3.92 -1.61
N MET A 137 -8.21 2.76 -2.11
CA MET A 137 -7.49 1.78 -1.29
C MET A 137 -6.16 2.30 -0.76
N LEU A 138 -5.36 2.99 -1.59
CA LEU A 138 -4.09 3.57 -1.17
C LEU A 138 -4.32 4.63 -0.08
N LEU A 139 -5.33 5.48 -0.26
CA LEU A 139 -5.70 6.49 0.72
C LEU A 139 -6.21 5.87 2.03
N ASN A 140 -7.01 4.81 1.95
CA ASN A 140 -7.46 4.07 3.13
C ASN A 140 -6.30 3.37 3.84
N LEU A 141 -5.36 2.80 3.08
CA LEU A 141 -4.13 2.24 3.63
C LEU A 141 -3.33 3.29 4.39
N TRP A 142 -3.15 4.46 3.79
CA TRP A 142 -2.49 5.59 4.44
C TRP A 142 -3.20 6.01 5.73
N PHE A 143 -4.52 6.12 5.69
CA PHE A 143 -5.30 6.46 6.87
C PHE A 143 -5.05 5.49 8.04
N VAL A 144 -5.05 4.17 7.79
CA VAL A 144 -4.75 3.18 8.85
C VAL A 144 -3.31 3.30 9.34
N ILE A 145 -2.34 3.60 8.45
CA ILE A 145 -0.96 3.87 8.84
C ILE A 145 -0.89 5.10 9.76
N THR A 146 -1.61 6.19 9.44
CA THR A 146 -1.61 7.39 10.29
C THR A 146 -2.20 7.15 11.68
N LEU A 147 -3.22 6.29 11.81
CA LEU A 147 -3.71 5.86 13.12
C LEU A 147 -2.62 5.15 13.93
N GLY A 148 -1.87 4.25 13.30
CA GLY A 148 -0.76 3.53 13.94
C GLY A 148 0.37 4.46 14.37
N LEU A 149 0.79 5.37 13.49
CA LEU A 149 1.83 6.36 13.79
C LEU A 149 1.39 7.31 14.91
N ALA A 150 0.13 7.75 14.90
CA ALA A 150 -0.40 8.66 15.91
C ALA A 150 -0.48 8.01 17.30
N SER A 151 -0.82 6.72 17.39
CA SER A 151 -0.92 6.00 18.68
C SER A 151 0.43 5.78 19.36
N GLY A 152 1.49 5.62 18.57
CA GLY A 152 2.86 5.48 19.09
C GLY A 152 3.46 6.79 19.62
N LEU A 153 2.90 7.92 19.23
CA LEU A 153 3.51 9.21 19.47
C LEU A 153 2.90 10.02 20.64
N HIS A 154 1.61 9.87 20.99
CA HIS A 154 1.03 10.67 22.09
C HIS A 154 -0.35 10.22 22.56
N HIS A 155 -0.56 10.17 23.87
CA HIS A 155 -1.86 10.02 24.50
C HIS A 155 -2.78 11.27 24.45
N HIS A 156 -2.39 12.36 23.76
CA HIS A 156 -3.09 13.66 23.77
C HIS A 156 -3.11 14.38 22.42
N ALA A 157 -3.37 13.66 21.34
CA ALA A 157 -3.43 14.29 20.01
C ALA A 157 -4.75 15.06 19.78
N ARG A 158 -4.82 16.29 20.28
CA ARG A 158 -5.70 17.31 19.68
C ARG A 158 -5.07 17.77 18.36
N ILE A 159 -5.86 18.41 17.44
CA ILE A 159 -5.30 19.06 16.25
C ILE A 159 -4.23 20.05 16.72
N THR A 160 -2.97 19.60 16.69
CA THR A 160 -1.81 20.31 17.21
C THR A 160 -0.96 20.78 16.05
N SER A 161 0.05 21.61 16.31
CA SER A 161 1.08 21.95 15.33
C SER A 161 1.72 20.70 14.69
N TYR A 162 1.82 19.59 15.44
CA TYR A 162 2.33 18.31 14.97
C TYR A 162 1.44 17.69 13.85
N THR A 163 0.12 17.64 14.05
CA THR A 163 -0.81 17.13 13.02
C THR A 163 -0.70 17.95 11.72
N TRP A 164 -0.64 19.28 11.82
CA TRP A 164 -0.47 20.12 10.66
C TRP A 164 0.90 19.94 9.98
N ALA A 165 1.95 19.72 10.73
CA ALA A 165 3.26 19.41 10.17
C ALA A 165 3.26 18.09 9.39
N GLN A 166 2.56 17.05 9.86
CA GLN A 166 2.36 15.79 9.13
C GLN A 166 1.56 16.01 7.84
N VAL A 167 0.50 16.82 7.89
CA VAL A 167 -0.29 17.19 6.70
C VAL A 167 0.56 17.94 5.69
N LEU A 168 1.35 18.92 6.13
CA LEU A 168 2.26 19.67 5.26
C LEU A 168 3.35 18.78 4.66
N ALA A 169 3.90 17.85 5.43
CA ALA A 169 4.85 16.86 4.94
C ALA A 169 4.25 15.97 3.85
N TRP A 170 3.03 15.47 4.05
CA TRP A 170 2.28 14.71 3.02
C TRP A 170 2.08 15.52 1.74
N VAL A 171 1.57 16.74 1.87
CA VAL A 171 1.35 17.65 0.71
C VAL A 171 2.67 17.99 0.04
N GLY A 172 3.71 18.26 0.82
CA GLY A 172 5.06 18.56 0.31
C GLY A 172 5.64 17.42 -0.52
N GLY A 173 5.50 16.17 -0.04
CA GLY A 173 5.93 14.99 -0.79
C GLY A 173 5.20 14.84 -2.13
N ALA A 174 3.88 14.99 -2.14
CA ALA A 174 3.09 14.93 -3.38
C ALA A 174 3.41 16.11 -4.33
N ALA A 175 3.57 17.31 -3.79
CA ALA A 175 3.96 18.50 -4.56
C ALA A 175 5.34 18.33 -5.20
N LEU A 176 6.27 17.67 -4.50
CA LEU A 176 7.61 17.38 -5.01
C LEU A 176 7.54 16.48 -6.26
N TRP A 177 6.65 15.45 -6.27
CA TRP A 177 6.41 14.64 -7.46
C TRP A 177 5.88 15.48 -8.62
N LEU A 178 4.92 16.37 -8.38
CA LEU A 178 4.41 17.28 -9.40
C LEU A 178 5.50 18.22 -9.94
N ALA A 179 6.33 18.77 -9.06
CA ALA A 179 7.44 19.64 -9.44
C ALA A 179 8.44 18.90 -10.32
N ALA A 180 8.82 17.66 -9.94
CA ALA A 180 9.73 16.82 -10.73
C ALA A 180 9.16 16.52 -12.12
N THR A 181 7.87 16.16 -12.21
CA THR A 181 7.21 15.90 -13.50
C THR A 181 7.06 17.14 -14.36
N PHE A 182 6.84 18.31 -13.75
CA PHE A 182 6.81 19.60 -14.43
C PHE A 182 8.19 19.97 -14.98
N THR A 183 9.23 19.82 -14.17
CA THR A 183 10.62 20.08 -14.59
C THR A 183 11.03 19.16 -15.72
N ALA A 184 10.71 17.85 -15.66
CA ALA A 184 10.95 16.92 -16.73
C ALA A 184 10.27 17.35 -18.05
N ARG A 185 9.03 17.89 -17.96
CA ARG A 185 8.33 18.45 -19.14
C ARG A 185 9.01 19.69 -19.71
N LEU A 186 9.53 20.57 -18.86
CA LEU A 186 10.26 21.76 -19.32
C LEU A 186 11.54 21.38 -20.07
N ILE A 187 12.29 20.40 -19.56
CA ILE A 187 13.56 19.94 -20.13
C ILE A 187 13.32 19.20 -21.46
N ARG A 188 12.36 18.28 -21.51
CA ARG A 188 12.07 17.46 -22.70
C ARG A 188 11.27 18.19 -23.78
N GLY A 189 10.72 19.36 -23.45
CA GLY A 189 9.87 20.13 -24.35
C GLY A 189 8.39 19.73 -24.32
N ARG A 190 7.54 20.63 -24.87
CA ARG A 190 6.07 20.46 -24.85
C ARG A 190 5.55 19.29 -25.70
N GLY A 191 6.38 18.78 -26.62
CA GLY A 191 6.01 17.67 -27.53
C GLY A 191 6.11 16.28 -26.91
N ASP A 192 6.91 16.11 -25.87
CA ASP A 192 7.07 14.82 -25.20
C ASP A 192 5.89 14.59 -24.24
N ARG A 193 4.91 13.81 -24.71
CA ARG A 193 3.79 13.36 -23.89
C ARG A 193 4.14 11.96 -23.37
N PRO A 194 4.44 11.80 -22.06
CA PRO A 194 4.59 10.46 -21.49
C PRO A 194 3.35 9.64 -21.85
N GLN A 195 3.55 8.45 -22.39
CA GLN A 195 2.43 7.60 -22.77
C GLN A 195 1.52 7.39 -21.56
N PRO A 196 0.19 7.56 -21.74
CA PRO A 196 -0.76 7.19 -20.68
C PRO A 196 -0.52 5.71 -20.36
N ILE A 197 -0.63 5.35 -19.08
CA ILE A 197 -0.66 3.94 -18.71
C ILE A 197 -1.86 3.34 -19.43
N PRO A 198 -1.70 2.24 -20.22
CA PRO A 198 -2.81 1.62 -20.93
C PRO A 198 -3.94 1.34 -19.92
N GLU A 199 -5.08 2.00 -20.13
CA GLU A 199 -6.27 1.74 -19.31
C GLU A 199 -6.79 0.36 -19.68
N LEU A 200 -6.95 -0.51 -18.69
CA LEU A 200 -7.61 -1.80 -18.90
C LEU A 200 -9.05 -1.54 -19.36
N PRO A 201 -9.57 -2.30 -20.33
CA PRO A 201 -10.96 -2.17 -20.76
C PRO A 201 -11.91 -2.19 -19.57
N GLY A 202 -12.71 -1.15 -19.39
CA GLY A 202 -13.62 -0.97 -18.25
C GLY A 202 -13.02 -0.31 -17.00
N ASP A 203 -11.75 0.11 -17.04
CA ASP A 203 -11.06 0.70 -15.89
C ASP A 203 -11.65 2.05 -15.44
N THR A 204 -12.25 2.80 -16.37
CA THR A 204 -12.95 4.07 -16.12
C THR A 204 -14.47 3.96 -16.20
N ALA A 205 -15.00 2.79 -16.60
CA ALA A 205 -16.44 2.61 -16.75
C ALA A 205 -17.14 2.63 -15.40
N ARG A 206 -18.09 3.56 -15.26
CA ARG A 206 -18.99 3.61 -14.11
C ARG A 206 -19.87 2.36 -14.09
N LYS A 207 -19.78 1.59 -13.02
CA LYS A 207 -20.61 0.41 -12.79
C LYS A 207 -21.79 0.79 -11.87
N PRO A 208 -22.97 0.21 -12.08
CA PRO A 208 -24.07 0.40 -11.13
C PRO A 208 -23.65 -0.15 -9.75
N LEU A 209 -24.16 0.45 -8.69
CA LEU A 209 -24.04 -0.05 -7.34
C LEU A 209 -24.84 -1.35 -7.18
N THR A 210 -24.22 -2.46 -7.51
CA THR A 210 -24.85 -3.77 -7.39
C THR A 210 -24.80 -4.26 -5.95
N ARG A 211 -25.78 -5.09 -5.55
CA ARG A 211 -25.80 -5.69 -4.21
C ARG A 211 -24.51 -6.44 -3.86
N PRO A 212 -23.87 -7.24 -4.73
CA PRO A 212 -22.59 -7.88 -4.44
C PRO A 212 -21.45 -6.88 -4.14
N LEU A 213 -21.41 -5.77 -4.88
CA LEU A 213 -20.38 -4.73 -4.67
C LEU A 213 -20.55 -4.05 -3.31
N VAL A 214 -21.78 -3.68 -2.94
CA VAL A 214 -22.11 -3.08 -1.65
C VAL A 214 -21.78 -4.05 -0.50
N MET A 215 -22.16 -5.33 -0.65
CA MET A 215 -21.86 -6.36 0.34
C MET A 215 -20.34 -6.56 0.51
N PHE A 216 -19.57 -6.59 -0.58
CA PHE A 216 -18.10 -6.66 -0.51
C PHE A 216 -17.51 -5.45 0.21
N ALA A 217 -17.96 -4.24 -0.12
CA ALA A 217 -17.50 -3.01 0.54
C ALA A 217 -17.82 -3.03 2.03
N LEU A 218 -19.03 -3.47 2.41
CA LEU A 218 -19.47 -3.58 3.81
C LEU A 218 -18.65 -4.63 4.57
N MET A 219 -18.50 -5.85 4.03
CA MET A 219 -17.69 -6.90 4.66
C MET A 219 -16.27 -6.42 4.91
N ARG A 220 -15.67 -5.76 3.92
CA ARG A 220 -14.33 -5.20 4.04
C ARG A 220 -14.24 -4.12 5.12
N ALA A 221 -15.23 -3.22 5.19
CA ALA A 221 -15.30 -2.20 6.22
C ALA A 221 -15.44 -2.80 7.62
N LEU A 222 -16.28 -3.84 7.78
CA LEU A 222 -16.46 -4.55 9.05
C LEU A 222 -15.19 -5.26 9.50
N VAL A 223 -14.50 -5.96 8.59
CA VAL A 223 -13.23 -6.64 8.91
C VAL A 223 -12.16 -5.63 9.30
N THR A 224 -12.03 -4.53 8.56
CA THR A 224 -11.06 -3.48 8.88
C THR A 224 -11.39 -2.83 10.23
N ALA A 225 -12.64 -2.47 10.48
CA ALA A 225 -13.09 -1.90 11.75
C ALA A 225 -12.89 -2.88 12.92
N GLY A 226 -13.21 -4.17 12.73
CA GLY A 226 -12.99 -5.20 13.73
C GLY A 226 -11.52 -5.40 14.08
N THR A 227 -10.65 -5.42 13.07
CA THR A 227 -9.19 -5.52 13.30
C THR A 227 -8.62 -4.24 13.92
N VAL A 228 -9.15 -3.05 13.62
CA VAL A 228 -8.83 -1.79 14.30
C VAL A 228 -9.31 -1.86 15.76
N ALA A 229 -10.52 -2.38 16.04
CA ALA A 229 -11.02 -2.56 17.40
C ALA A 229 -10.12 -3.47 18.23
N LEU A 230 -9.67 -4.59 17.66
CA LEU A 230 -8.72 -5.48 18.33
C LEU A 230 -7.37 -4.80 18.56
N ALA A 231 -6.83 -4.14 17.55
CA ALA A 231 -5.51 -3.50 17.62
C ALA A 231 -5.45 -2.41 18.70
N PHE A 232 -6.42 -1.50 18.70
CA PHE A 232 -6.41 -0.33 19.57
C PHE A 232 -7.22 -0.54 20.85
N GLY A 233 -8.28 -1.37 20.83
CA GLY A 233 -9.07 -1.68 22.01
C GLY A 233 -8.36 -2.60 23.00
N LEU A 234 -7.44 -3.44 22.52
CA LEU A 234 -6.56 -4.29 23.34
C LEU A 234 -5.15 -3.70 23.49
N GLU A 235 -4.92 -2.49 23.01
CA GLU A 235 -3.62 -1.79 23.08
C GLU A 235 -2.45 -2.65 22.57
N LEU A 236 -2.68 -3.39 21.46
CA LEU A 236 -1.69 -4.32 20.92
C LEU A 236 -0.49 -3.57 20.33
N SER A 237 0.71 -3.86 20.83
CA SER A 237 1.95 -3.30 20.28
C SER A 237 2.02 -3.55 18.78
N HIS A 238 2.24 -2.48 17.99
CA HIS A 238 2.28 -2.54 16.53
C HIS A 238 1.02 -3.16 15.87
N GLY A 239 -0.12 -3.22 16.59
CA GLY A 239 -1.36 -3.87 16.16
C GLY A 239 -1.96 -3.31 14.86
N TYR A 240 -1.62 -2.08 14.46
CA TYR A 240 -2.09 -1.44 13.22
C TYR A 240 -1.67 -2.20 11.93
N TRP A 241 -0.70 -3.11 12.01
CA TRP A 241 -0.38 -4.00 10.87
C TRP A 241 -1.51 -4.99 10.55
N MET A 242 -2.33 -5.34 11.53
CA MET A 242 -3.43 -6.29 11.36
C MET A 242 -4.52 -5.76 10.39
N PRO A 243 -5.11 -4.56 10.59
CA PRO A 243 -6.08 -4.01 9.65
C PRO A 243 -5.47 -3.75 8.25
N ILE A 244 -4.21 -3.34 8.16
CA ILE A 244 -3.50 -3.20 6.88
C ILE A 244 -3.47 -4.53 6.13
N ALA A 245 -3.09 -5.60 6.81
CA ALA A 245 -2.98 -6.92 6.20
C ALA A 245 -4.35 -7.49 5.79
N ALA A 246 -5.36 -7.36 6.65
CA ALA A 246 -6.73 -7.77 6.36
C ALA A 246 -7.29 -7.06 5.13
N MET A 247 -7.18 -5.74 5.09
CA MET A 247 -7.70 -4.90 4.01
C MET A 247 -7.06 -5.23 2.66
N VAL A 248 -5.75 -5.48 2.61
CA VAL A 248 -5.03 -5.78 1.36
C VAL A 248 -5.29 -7.21 0.90
N ALA A 249 -5.48 -8.17 1.82
CA ALA A 249 -5.77 -9.57 1.49
C ALA A 249 -7.15 -9.75 0.85
N MET A 250 -8.15 -8.95 1.22
CA MET A 250 -9.50 -9.05 0.70
C MET A 250 -9.60 -8.54 -0.74
N LYS A 251 -9.86 -9.45 -1.68
CA LYS A 251 -10.08 -9.19 -3.11
C LYS A 251 -11.49 -9.66 -3.50
N PRO A 252 -12.03 -9.23 -4.65
CA PRO A 252 -13.37 -9.62 -5.07
C PRO A 252 -13.57 -11.13 -5.26
N SER A 253 -12.52 -11.94 -5.46
CA SER A 253 -12.59 -13.39 -5.55
C SER A 253 -11.73 -14.08 -4.49
N LEU A 254 -12.17 -15.25 -4.00
CA LEU A 254 -11.45 -16.03 -3.01
C LEU A 254 -10.06 -16.49 -3.52
N GLU A 255 -9.97 -16.88 -4.80
CA GLU A 255 -8.70 -17.30 -5.41
C GLU A 255 -7.67 -16.15 -5.42
N GLN A 256 -8.09 -14.94 -5.81
CA GLN A 256 -7.23 -13.75 -5.77
C GLN A 256 -6.86 -13.39 -4.34
N SER A 257 -7.79 -13.51 -3.39
CA SER A 257 -7.54 -13.25 -1.97
C SER A 257 -6.49 -14.21 -1.41
N THR A 258 -6.59 -15.51 -1.67
CA THR A 258 -5.63 -16.52 -1.19
C THR A 258 -4.23 -16.31 -1.76
N LEU A 259 -4.11 -16.03 -3.06
CA LEU A 259 -2.82 -15.74 -3.67
C LEU A 259 -2.19 -14.46 -3.11
N THR A 260 -2.95 -13.37 -3.04
CA THR A 260 -2.49 -12.09 -2.48
C THR A 260 -2.09 -12.24 -1.01
N ALA A 261 -2.86 -13.01 -0.24
CA ALA A 261 -2.58 -13.32 1.16
C ALA A 261 -1.24 -14.04 1.32
N ALA A 262 -1.02 -15.10 0.54
CA ALA A 262 0.22 -15.87 0.58
C ALA A 262 1.44 -15.03 0.17
N GLN A 263 1.31 -14.23 -0.89
CA GLN A 263 2.36 -13.31 -1.33
C GLN A 263 2.67 -12.25 -0.25
N ARG A 264 1.66 -11.75 0.45
CA ARG A 264 1.84 -10.77 1.52
C ARG A 264 2.51 -11.36 2.76
N VAL A 265 2.13 -12.58 3.15
CA VAL A 265 2.78 -13.30 4.26
C VAL A 265 4.24 -13.58 3.92
N ALA A 266 4.52 -14.11 2.73
CA ALA A 266 5.88 -14.34 2.27
C ALA A 266 6.71 -13.04 2.26
N GLY A 267 6.13 -11.96 1.74
CA GLY A 267 6.76 -10.63 1.74
C GLY A 267 7.01 -10.09 3.15
N ALA A 268 6.06 -10.24 4.07
CA ALA A 268 6.23 -9.81 5.46
C ALA A 268 7.36 -10.58 6.17
N LEU A 269 7.44 -11.90 5.97
CA LEU A 269 8.52 -12.75 6.52
C LEU A 269 9.89 -12.34 5.98
N ILE A 270 10.04 -12.26 4.66
CA ILE A 270 11.29 -11.86 4.01
C ILE A 270 11.69 -10.45 4.45
N GLY A 271 10.74 -9.51 4.46
CA GLY A 271 10.99 -8.13 4.84
C GLY A 271 11.40 -7.98 6.31
N ALA A 272 10.73 -8.71 7.22
CA ALA A 272 11.07 -8.71 8.64
C ALA A 272 12.48 -9.28 8.89
N VAL A 273 12.81 -10.40 8.28
CA VAL A 273 14.16 -10.98 8.38
C VAL A 273 15.22 -10.02 7.81
N THR A 274 14.95 -9.40 6.67
CA THR A 274 15.86 -8.43 6.06
C THR A 274 16.08 -7.22 6.97
N ALA A 275 15.02 -6.66 7.55
CA ALA A 275 15.11 -5.53 8.47
C ALA A 275 15.88 -5.92 9.73
N ALA A 276 15.53 -7.06 10.37
CA ALA A 276 16.20 -7.54 11.56
C ALA A 276 17.71 -7.71 11.35
N LEU A 277 18.13 -8.32 10.23
CA LEU A 277 19.54 -8.49 9.90
C LEU A 277 20.27 -7.16 9.69
N LEU A 278 19.62 -6.18 9.06
CA LEU A 278 20.22 -4.86 8.85
C LEU A 278 20.31 -4.05 10.14
N LEU A 279 19.31 -4.15 11.03
CA LEU A 279 19.28 -3.47 12.32
C LEU A 279 20.27 -4.05 13.36
N LEU A 280 20.82 -5.24 13.13
CA LEU A 280 21.95 -5.74 13.93
C LEU A 280 23.21 -4.87 13.80
N ILE A 281 23.36 -4.15 12.68
CA ILE A 281 24.54 -3.31 12.44
C ILE A 281 24.61 -2.14 13.45
N PRO A 282 23.56 -1.27 13.58
CA PRO A 282 23.59 -0.16 14.55
C PRO A 282 23.53 -0.65 15.99
N ALA A 283 22.97 -1.83 16.27
CA ALA A 283 22.87 -2.38 17.63
C ALA A 283 24.23 -2.57 18.32
N SER A 284 25.32 -2.70 17.55
CA SER A 284 26.67 -2.88 18.05
C SER A 284 27.52 -1.60 18.07
N GLU A 285 26.99 -0.47 17.56
CA GLU A 285 27.73 0.75 17.33
C GLU A 285 27.38 1.85 18.37
N HIS A 286 28.29 2.82 18.57
CA HIS A 286 28.15 3.92 19.53
C HIS A 286 28.69 5.25 18.97
N GLY A 287 28.16 6.37 19.47
CA GLY A 287 28.66 7.70 19.15
C GLY A 287 28.52 8.07 17.67
N LEU A 288 29.59 8.66 17.09
CA LEU A 288 29.59 9.09 15.68
C LEU A 288 29.41 7.95 14.66
N ARG A 289 29.83 6.75 15.00
CA ARG A 289 29.64 5.58 14.15
C ARG A 289 28.17 5.19 14.11
N LEU A 290 27.50 5.15 15.27
CA LEU A 290 26.05 4.91 15.32
C LEU A 290 25.30 5.91 14.44
N PHE A 291 25.58 7.21 14.60
CA PHE A 291 24.97 8.26 13.79
C PHE A 291 25.17 8.02 12.28
N SER A 292 26.38 7.66 11.86
CA SER A 292 26.67 7.41 10.43
C SER A 292 25.97 6.17 9.91
N VAL A 293 25.85 5.11 10.74
CA VAL A 293 25.15 3.87 10.37
C VAL A 293 23.66 4.10 10.28
N GLU A 294 23.06 4.85 11.21
CA GLU A 294 21.63 5.21 11.14
C GLU A 294 21.30 5.94 9.83
N ARG A 295 22.10 6.96 9.47
CA ARG A 295 21.92 7.69 8.21
C ARG A 295 22.09 6.81 6.97
N ALA A 296 23.05 5.88 7.00
CA ALA A 296 23.24 4.92 5.93
C ALA A 296 22.02 3.98 5.80
N LEU A 297 21.44 3.52 6.91
CA LEU A 297 20.27 2.65 6.90
C LEU A 297 19.00 3.36 6.41
N GLU A 298 18.82 4.64 6.70
CA GLU A 298 17.72 5.42 6.11
C GLU A 298 17.84 5.48 4.57
N VAL A 299 19.05 5.66 4.04
CA VAL A 299 19.29 5.58 2.59
C VAL A 299 19.03 4.15 2.06
N VAL A 300 19.48 3.12 2.78
CA VAL A 300 19.19 1.72 2.42
C VAL A 300 17.68 1.46 2.40
N ALA A 301 16.91 2.00 3.34
CA ALA A 301 15.46 1.91 3.34
C ALA A 301 14.85 2.52 2.07
N LEU A 302 15.32 3.70 1.64
CA LEU A 302 14.89 4.31 0.36
C LEU A 302 15.28 3.47 -0.86
N VAL A 303 16.47 2.86 -0.85
CA VAL A 303 16.89 1.93 -1.91
C VAL A 303 15.99 0.69 -1.93
N LEU A 304 15.57 0.16 -0.79
CA LEU A 304 14.58 -0.92 -0.71
C LEU A 304 13.22 -0.47 -1.27
N PHE A 305 12.75 0.74 -0.94
CA PHE A 305 11.54 1.30 -1.57
C PHE A 305 11.67 1.39 -3.08
N MET A 306 12.80 1.86 -3.60
CA MET A 306 13.09 1.90 -5.05
C MET A 306 12.99 0.52 -5.67
N HIS A 307 13.64 -0.49 -5.07
CA HIS A 307 13.55 -1.88 -5.57
C HIS A 307 12.11 -2.39 -5.54
N GLY A 308 11.38 -2.14 -4.45
CA GLY A 308 9.96 -2.46 -4.38
C GLY A 308 9.19 -1.85 -5.55
N VAL A 309 9.37 -0.56 -5.79
CA VAL A 309 8.74 0.18 -6.89
C VAL A 309 9.10 -0.44 -8.24
N ALA A 310 10.39 -0.78 -8.46
CA ALA A 310 10.86 -1.35 -9.72
C ALA A 310 10.22 -2.70 -10.04
N ILE A 311 10.04 -3.56 -9.01
CA ILE A 311 9.59 -4.95 -9.17
C ILE A 311 8.09 -5.14 -8.91
N ARG A 312 7.33 -4.09 -8.61
CA ARG A 312 5.92 -4.14 -8.20
C ARG A 312 5.04 -5.01 -9.10
N PHE A 313 5.19 -4.86 -10.41
CA PHE A 313 4.42 -5.62 -11.40
C PHE A 313 5.13 -6.91 -11.84
N GLY A 314 6.42 -7.08 -11.49
CA GLY A 314 7.18 -8.30 -11.76
C GLY A 314 6.91 -9.40 -10.73
N ASN A 315 6.92 -9.06 -9.42
CA ASN A 315 6.60 -9.99 -8.34
C ASN A 315 6.06 -9.27 -7.11
N TYR A 316 4.81 -9.54 -6.77
CA TYR A 316 4.13 -8.86 -5.67
C TYR A 316 4.68 -9.25 -4.28
N ALA A 317 5.17 -10.50 -4.09
CA ALA A 317 5.74 -10.91 -2.80
C ALA A 317 7.05 -10.17 -2.52
N LEU A 318 7.93 -10.06 -3.51
CA LEU A 318 9.20 -9.31 -3.39
C LEU A 318 8.95 -7.81 -3.23
N TYR A 319 7.95 -7.25 -3.92
CA TYR A 319 7.49 -5.88 -3.67
C TYR A 319 7.10 -5.68 -2.20
N CYS A 320 6.26 -6.57 -1.66
CA CYS A 320 5.86 -6.51 -0.25
C CYS A 320 7.06 -6.64 0.70
N ALA A 321 8.04 -7.50 0.37
CA ALA A 321 9.24 -7.69 1.17
C ALA A 321 10.09 -6.41 1.23
N ALA A 322 10.36 -5.81 0.08
CA ALA A 322 11.17 -4.59 -0.01
C ALA A 322 10.50 -3.41 0.72
N ILE A 323 9.19 -3.20 0.53
CA ILE A 323 8.45 -2.16 1.24
C ILE A 323 8.39 -2.44 2.74
N ALA A 324 8.18 -3.71 3.15
CA ALA A 324 8.13 -4.06 4.57
C ALA A 324 9.48 -3.82 5.25
N ALA A 325 10.58 -4.25 4.63
CA ALA A 325 11.93 -4.04 5.18
C ALA A 325 12.25 -2.53 5.29
N GLY A 326 11.98 -1.75 4.24
CA GLY A 326 12.23 -0.31 4.26
C GLY A 326 11.42 0.42 5.33
N VAL A 327 10.14 0.08 5.52
CA VAL A 327 9.30 0.67 6.57
C VAL A 327 9.80 0.28 7.97
N LEU A 328 10.11 -1.01 8.20
CA LEU A 328 10.62 -1.48 9.50
C LEU A 328 11.92 -0.76 9.86
N ILE A 329 12.88 -0.66 8.93
CA ILE A 329 14.12 0.07 9.18
C ILE A 329 13.82 1.52 9.60
N LEU A 330 12.96 2.24 8.89
CA LEU A 330 12.65 3.65 9.22
C LEU A 330 11.90 3.82 10.54
N VAL A 331 11.11 2.82 10.95
CA VAL A 331 10.34 2.89 12.21
C VAL A 331 11.19 2.48 13.40
N ASP A 332 12.01 1.43 13.26
CA ASP A 332 12.71 0.79 14.38
C ASP A 332 14.16 1.26 14.54
N LEU A 333 14.63 2.15 13.64
CA LEU A 333 16.00 2.67 13.68
C LEU A 333 16.36 3.37 15.01
N SER A 334 15.35 3.96 15.67
CA SER A 334 15.53 4.59 16.99
C SER A 334 15.73 3.59 18.13
N GLN A 335 15.40 2.31 17.93
CA GLN A 335 15.51 1.22 18.90
C GLN A 335 16.05 -0.07 18.26
N PRO A 336 17.26 -0.05 17.69
CA PRO A 336 17.78 -1.11 16.83
C PRO A 336 18.03 -2.46 17.55
N THR A 337 17.99 -2.48 18.87
CA THR A 337 18.13 -3.70 19.70
C THR A 337 16.80 -4.38 20.00
N ASP A 338 15.67 -3.71 19.72
CA ASP A 338 14.33 -4.25 19.96
C ASP A 338 13.76 -4.88 18.68
N HIS A 339 13.96 -6.19 18.52
CA HIS A 339 13.43 -6.96 17.39
C HIS A 339 11.98 -7.39 17.57
N THR A 340 11.26 -6.83 18.52
CA THR A 340 9.84 -7.17 18.75
C THR A 340 8.94 -6.66 17.63
N ALA A 341 9.27 -5.53 17.01
CA ALA A 341 8.50 -4.95 15.93
C ALA A 341 8.46 -5.83 14.68
N GLU A 342 9.59 -6.46 14.30
CA GLU A 342 9.64 -7.40 13.18
C GLU A 342 8.79 -8.64 13.47
N GLY A 343 8.87 -9.18 14.69
CA GLY A 343 8.01 -10.28 15.14
C GLY A 343 6.54 -9.94 15.09
N TYR A 344 6.16 -8.77 15.62
CA TYR A 344 4.80 -8.26 15.58
C TYR A 344 4.33 -7.99 14.15
N ARG A 345 5.21 -7.52 13.27
CA ARG A 345 4.88 -7.34 11.85
C ARG A 345 4.39 -8.63 11.21
N VAL A 346 5.10 -9.72 11.44
CA VAL A 346 4.74 -11.04 10.92
C VAL A 346 3.45 -11.54 11.57
N LEU A 347 3.38 -11.51 12.91
CA LEU A 347 2.22 -11.97 13.69
C LEU A 347 0.94 -11.26 13.25
N TRP A 348 0.93 -9.94 13.24
CA TRP A 348 -0.27 -9.17 12.89
C TRP A 348 -0.61 -9.26 11.40
N THR A 349 0.39 -9.49 10.53
CA THR A 349 0.11 -9.80 9.12
C THR A 349 -0.62 -11.14 9.00
N LEU A 350 -0.19 -12.17 9.72
CA LEU A 350 -0.88 -13.47 9.73
C LEU A 350 -2.31 -13.36 10.29
N CYS A 351 -2.48 -12.67 11.42
CA CYS A 351 -3.80 -12.45 12.02
C CYS A 351 -4.74 -11.67 11.09
N GLY A 352 -4.26 -10.61 10.48
CA GLY A 352 -5.06 -9.78 9.56
C GLY A 352 -5.43 -10.52 8.28
N VAL A 353 -4.47 -11.21 7.66
CA VAL A 353 -4.72 -12.06 6.50
C VAL A 353 -5.71 -13.17 6.85
N GLY A 354 -5.53 -13.83 8.00
CA GLY A 354 -6.42 -14.88 8.49
C GLY A 354 -7.86 -14.36 8.66
N ALA A 355 -8.03 -13.21 9.30
CA ALA A 355 -9.34 -12.57 9.47
C ALA A 355 -10.00 -12.25 8.10
N GLY A 356 -9.26 -11.66 7.17
CA GLY A 356 -9.75 -11.34 5.83
C GLY A 356 -10.16 -12.58 5.04
N LEU A 357 -9.32 -13.62 5.04
CA LEU A 357 -9.61 -14.88 4.33
C LEU A 357 -10.79 -15.64 4.96
N LEU A 358 -10.89 -15.67 6.29
CA LEU A 358 -12.00 -16.31 6.99
C LEU A 358 -13.34 -15.70 6.57
N VAL A 359 -13.43 -14.37 6.55
CA VAL A 359 -14.68 -13.70 6.13
C VAL A 359 -14.98 -13.95 4.65
N MET A 360 -13.97 -13.94 3.78
CA MET A 360 -14.16 -14.25 2.35
C MET A 360 -14.62 -15.70 2.14
N LEU A 361 -14.08 -16.65 2.91
CA LEU A 361 -14.49 -18.06 2.87
C LEU A 361 -15.94 -18.24 3.35
N LEU A 362 -16.28 -17.61 4.47
CA LEU A 362 -17.66 -17.64 4.99
C LEU A 362 -18.66 -17.04 3.98
N ALA A 363 -18.30 -15.93 3.35
CA ALA A 363 -19.13 -15.30 2.32
C ALA A 363 -19.33 -16.22 1.09
N ASP A 364 -18.28 -16.90 0.63
CA ASP A 364 -18.36 -17.86 -0.48
C ASP A 364 -19.23 -19.08 -0.13
N LEU A 365 -19.07 -19.61 1.09
CA LEU A 365 -19.90 -20.73 1.57
C LEU A 365 -21.38 -20.34 1.67
N LEU A 366 -21.69 -19.17 2.22
CA LEU A 366 -23.06 -18.67 2.32
C LEU A 366 -23.68 -18.45 0.94
N ALA A 367 -22.92 -17.88 -0.01
CA ALA A 367 -23.38 -17.69 -1.38
C ALA A 367 -23.73 -19.02 -2.07
N LYS A 368 -22.89 -20.06 -1.87
CA LYS A 368 -23.15 -21.41 -2.40
C LYS A 368 -24.37 -22.08 -1.79
N HIS A 369 -24.61 -21.88 -0.49
CA HIS A 369 -25.80 -22.42 0.19
C HIS A 369 -27.08 -21.74 -0.29
N THR A 370 -27.09 -20.42 -0.46
CA THR A 370 -28.27 -19.69 -0.95
C THR A 370 -28.61 -20.01 -2.41
N ALA A 371 -27.58 -20.25 -3.23
CA ALA A 371 -27.79 -20.65 -4.64
C ALA A 371 -28.38 -22.06 -4.81
N LYS A 372 -28.23 -22.94 -3.79
CA LYS A 372 -28.79 -24.30 -3.81
C LYS A 372 -30.19 -24.41 -3.23
N ALA A 373 -30.73 -23.35 -2.62
CA ALA A 373 -32.09 -23.36 -2.08
C ALA A 373 -33.09 -23.49 -3.26
N PRO A 374 -34.02 -24.46 -3.22
CA PRO A 374 -35.04 -24.64 -4.28
C PRO A 374 -35.87 -23.35 -4.36
N ALA A 375 -36.23 -22.97 -5.60
CA ALA A 375 -37.15 -21.87 -5.82
C ALA A 375 -38.46 -22.13 -5.04
N PRO A 376 -39.05 -21.13 -4.38
CA PRO A 376 -40.33 -21.30 -3.73
C PRO A 376 -41.35 -21.77 -4.76
N PRO A 377 -42.23 -22.72 -4.43
CA PRO A 377 -43.28 -23.15 -5.33
C PRO A 377 -44.16 -21.96 -5.74
N ALA A 378 -44.38 -21.81 -7.05
CA ALA A 378 -45.16 -20.73 -7.65
C ALA A 378 -46.62 -20.76 -7.23
#